data_c4ae99caf1c53b712016bef2a3204859
#
_entry.id   c4ae99caf1c53b712016bef2a3204859
#
_cell.length_a   1.000
_cell.length_b   1.000
_cell.length_c   1.000
_cell.angle_alpha   90.00
_cell.angle_beta   90.00
_cell.angle_gamma   90.00
#
_symmetry.space_group_name_H-M   'P 1'
#
loop_
_entity.id
_entity.type
_entity.pdbx_description
1 polymer ?
#
loop_
_entity_poly.entity_id
_entity_poly.type
_entity_poly.pdbx_seq_one_letter_code
_entity_poly.pdbx_strand_id
1 'polypeptide(L)'
;MKLSEIKSAIEEWESKLREAQANFDSADDWESQCYSRVLLYERECDAHPECESMSDTLVNEVYPEYDKAYKARKEAEERAENAERVLEALKELKEAMEEWQGV
;
A
#
# COMPACT_ATOMS: atom_id res chain seq x y z
N MET A 1 -1.56 29.86 -10.99
CA MET A 1 -0.44 29.20 -10.27
C MET A 1 0.86 29.50 -10.99
N LYS A 2 1.87 29.86 -10.25
CA LYS A 2 3.19 30.18 -10.81
C LYS A 2 4.01 28.90 -11.05
N LEU A 3 4.90 28.93 -12.03
CA LEU A 3 5.79 27.79 -12.30
C LEU A 3 6.61 27.37 -11.09
N SER A 4 7.10 28.33 -10.29
CA SER A 4 7.82 28.03 -9.06
C SER A 4 6.98 27.27 -8.04
N GLU A 5 5.69 27.56 -7.95
CA GLU A 5 4.76 26.88 -7.06
C GLU A 5 4.54 25.44 -7.52
N ILE A 6 4.45 25.24 -8.84
CA ILE A 6 4.29 23.89 -9.43
C ILE A 6 5.54 23.05 -9.17
N LYS A 7 6.73 23.62 -9.33
CA LYS A 7 7.98 22.93 -9.05
C LYS A 7 8.08 22.50 -7.59
N SER A 8 7.69 23.39 -6.67
CA SER A 8 7.63 23.07 -5.22
C SER A 8 6.62 21.97 -4.92
N ALA A 9 5.44 22.01 -5.58
CA ALA A 9 4.42 20.98 -5.42
C ALA A 9 4.92 19.63 -5.92
N ILE A 10 5.66 19.60 -7.02
CA ILE A 10 6.26 18.37 -7.57
C ILE A 10 7.22 17.75 -6.54
N GLU A 11 8.11 18.55 -5.96
CA GLU A 11 9.05 18.08 -4.93
C GLU A 11 8.32 17.51 -3.72
N GLU A 12 7.29 18.20 -3.27
CA GLU A 12 6.45 17.74 -2.15
C GLU A 12 5.79 16.40 -2.46
N TRP A 13 5.19 16.25 -3.65
CA TRP A 13 4.50 15.02 -4.03
C TRP A 13 5.45 13.88 -4.37
N GLU A 14 6.67 14.17 -4.82
CA GLU A 14 7.72 13.15 -4.96
C GLU A 14 8.07 12.55 -3.60
N SER A 15 8.17 13.40 -2.58
CA SER A 15 8.42 12.95 -1.21
C SER A 15 7.25 12.12 -0.67
N LYS A 16 6.01 12.58 -0.90
CA LYS A 16 4.80 11.85 -0.51
C LYS A 16 4.70 10.49 -1.20
N LEU A 17 5.08 10.42 -2.48
CA LEU A 17 5.09 9.16 -3.22
C LEU A 17 6.11 8.18 -2.64
N ARG A 18 7.32 8.63 -2.34
CA ARG A 18 8.34 7.78 -1.72
C ARG A 18 7.86 7.23 -0.38
N GLU A 19 7.24 8.06 0.44
CA GLU A 19 6.67 7.63 1.72
C GLU A 19 5.54 6.62 1.52
N ALA A 20 4.64 6.89 0.57
CA ALA A 20 3.52 5.99 0.27
C ALA A 20 4.01 4.64 -0.25
N GLN A 21 5.05 4.63 -1.10
CA GLN A 21 5.66 3.39 -1.60
C GLN A 21 6.32 2.59 -0.49
N ALA A 22 7.03 3.26 0.43
CA ALA A 22 7.63 2.60 1.59
C ALA A 22 6.56 2.00 2.50
N ASN A 23 5.46 2.71 2.71
CA ASN A 23 4.32 2.21 3.48
C ASN A 23 3.65 1.02 2.81
N PHE A 24 3.53 1.05 1.49
CA PHE A 24 3.00 -0.07 0.72
C PHE A 24 3.89 -1.31 0.86
N ASP A 25 5.21 -1.15 0.73
CA ASP A 25 6.15 -2.26 0.86
C ASP A 25 6.06 -2.91 2.25
N SER A 26 5.94 -2.10 3.29
CA SER A 26 5.77 -2.60 4.67
C SER A 26 4.44 -3.33 4.85
N ALA A 27 3.37 -2.79 4.28
CA ALA A 27 2.03 -3.41 4.37
C ALA A 27 1.97 -4.72 3.57
N ASP A 28 2.62 -4.76 2.41
CA ASP A 28 2.71 -5.94 1.57
C ASP A 28 3.47 -7.07 2.28
N ASP A 29 4.57 -6.71 2.94
CA ASP A 29 5.37 -7.65 3.75
C ASP A 29 4.53 -8.24 4.88
N TRP A 30 3.79 -7.40 5.58
CA TRP A 30 2.92 -7.85 6.67
C TRP A 30 1.83 -8.80 6.16
N GLU A 31 1.18 -8.46 5.05
CA GLU A 31 0.17 -9.35 4.43
C GLU A 31 0.78 -10.69 4.07
N SER A 32 1.97 -10.71 3.47
CA SER A 32 2.67 -11.93 3.09
C SER A 32 2.97 -12.81 4.30
N GLN A 33 3.42 -12.22 5.39
CA GLN A 33 3.69 -12.93 6.64
C GLN A 33 2.41 -13.52 7.23
N CYS A 34 1.32 -12.75 7.24
CA CYS A 34 0.03 -13.21 7.74
C CYS A 34 -0.55 -14.32 6.85
N TYR A 35 -0.38 -14.22 5.54
CA TYR A 35 -0.83 -15.24 4.60
C TYR A 35 -0.08 -16.57 4.82
N SER A 36 1.23 -16.51 5.03
CA SER A 36 2.03 -17.70 5.35
C SER A 36 1.55 -18.36 6.63
N ARG A 37 1.17 -17.56 7.61
CA ARG A 37 0.63 -18.02 8.87
C ARG A 37 -0.73 -18.70 8.69
N VAL A 38 -1.59 -18.15 7.84
CA VAL A 38 -2.88 -18.76 7.48
C VAL A 38 -2.65 -20.16 6.89
N LEU A 39 -1.76 -20.26 5.91
CA LEU A 39 -1.47 -21.55 5.27
C LEU A 39 -0.92 -22.58 6.25
N LEU A 40 -0.06 -22.16 7.15
CA LEU A 40 0.51 -23.04 8.16
C LEU A 40 -0.58 -23.57 9.12
N TYR A 41 -1.42 -22.68 9.64
CA TYR A 41 -2.49 -23.07 10.56
C TYR A 41 -3.55 -23.94 9.87
N GLU A 42 -3.89 -23.64 8.64
CA GLU A 42 -4.83 -24.48 7.85
C GLU A 42 -4.29 -25.88 7.66
N ARG A 43 -3.01 -26.01 7.34
CA ARG A 43 -2.34 -27.30 7.19
C ARG A 43 -2.36 -28.09 8.48
N GLU A 44 -2.04 -27.43 9.59
CA GLU A 44 -2.01 -28.07 10.90
C GLU A 44 -3.40 -28.49 11.38
N CYS A 45 -4.42 -27.68 11.10
CA CYS A 45 -5.81 -28.03 11.41
C CYS A 45 -6.28 -29.23 10.59
N ASP A 46 -5.88 -29.31 9.32
CA ASP A 46 -6.22 -30.47 8.45
C ASP A 46 -5.51 -31.74 8.92
N ALA A 47 -4.28 -31.62 9.41
CA ALA A 47 -3.49 -32.74 9.93
C ALA A 47 -3.99 -33.22 11.31
N HIS A 48 -4.57 -32.32 12.09
CA HIS A 48 -5.01 -32.58 13.46
C HIS A 48 -6.44 -32.06 13.69
N PRO A 49 -7.45 -32.66 13.01
CA PRO A 49 -8.84 -32.17 13.09
C PRO A 49 -9.44 -32.29 14.50
N GLU A 50 -8.84 -33.12 15.37
CA GLU A 50 -9.25 -33.29 16.76
C GLU A 50 -8.77 -32.12 17.67
N CYS A 51 -7.90 -31.27 17.17
CA CYS A 51 -7.36 -30.14 17.96
C CYS A 51 -8.24 -28.90 17.81
N GLU A 52 -9.22 -28.76 18.68
CA GLU A 52 -10.15 -27.63 18.68
C GLU A 52 -9.44 -26.29 18.96
N SER A 53 -8.41 -26.28 19.81
CA SER A 53 -7.68 -25.06 20.14
C SER A 53 -6.96 -24.45 18.92
N MET A 54 -6.44 -25.28 18.01
CA MET A 54 -5.82 -24.81 16.77
C MET A 54 -6.86 -24.18 15.84
N SER A 55 -8.02 -24.82 15.71
CA SER A 55 -9.12 -24.31 14.92
C SER A 55 -9.65 -22.99 15.46
N ASP A 56 -9.79 -22.89 16.77
CA ASP A 56 -10.23 -21.64 17.45
C ASP A 56 -9.22 -20.53 17.23
N THR A 57 -7.92 -20.81 17.32
CA THR A 57 -6.86 -19.83 17.06
C THR A 57 -6.90 -19.34 15.61
N LEU A 58 -7.08 -20.27 14.67
CA LEU A 58 -7.19 -19.92 13.24
C LEU A 58 -8.33 -18.94 12.98
N VAL A 59 -9.53 -19.25 13.49
CA VAL A 59 -10.73 -18.45 13.25
C VAL A 59 -10.71 -17.13 14.02
N ASN A 60 -10.24 -17.13 15.26
CA ASN A 60 -10.35 -15.98 16.16
C ASN A 60 -9.13 -15.05 16.12
N GLU A 61 -7.98 -15.51 15.69
CA GLU A 61 -6.73 -14.72 15.70
C GLU A 61 -6.08 -14.62 14.32
N VAL A 62 -5.89 -15.75 13.64
CA VAL A 62 -5.11 -15.79 12.40
C VAL A 62 -5.85 -15.15 11.23
N TYR A 63 -7.08 -15.53 10.99
CA TYR A 63 -7.89 -14.94 9.91
C TYR A 63 -8.16 -13.44 10.14
N PRO A 64 -8.55 -13.00 11.35
CA PRO A 64 -8.76 -11.56 11.57
C PRO A 64 -7.48 -10.72 11.37
N GLU A 65 -6.32 -11.24 11.76
CA GLU A 65 -5.05 -10.54 11.54
C GLU A 65 -4.72 -10.43 10.06
N TYR A 66 -4.92 -11.52 9.30
CA TYR A 66 -4.74 -11.49 7.85
C TYR A 66 -5.68 -10.47 7.20
N ASP A 67 -6.94 -10.42 7.62
CA ASP A 67 -7.91 -9.47 7.10
C ASP A 67 -7.46 -8.02 7.33
N LYS A 68 -6.94 -7.72 8.51
CA LYS A 68 -6.37 -6.40 8.82
C LYS A 68 -5.18 -6.06 7.93
N ALA A 69 -4.28 -7.02 7.73
CA ALA A 69 -3.09 -6.84 6.90
C ALA A 69 -3.48 -6.63 5.43
N TYR A 70 -4.44 -7.36 4.93
CA TYR A 70 -4.98 -7.23 3.59
C TYR A 70 -5.57 -5.82 3.37
N LYS A 71 -6.38 -5.35 4.31
CA LYS A 71 -6.99 -4.01 4.23
C LYS A 71 -5.93 -2.92 4.28
N ALA A 72 -4.93 -3.07 5.16
CA ALA A 72 -3.82 -2.11 5.26
C ALA A 72 -3.03 -2.03 3.96
N ARG A 73 -2.76 -3.17 3.32
CA ARG A 73 -2.08 -3.19 2.02
C ARG A 73 -2.91 -2.51 0.94
N LYS A 74 -4.21 -2.78 0.89
CA LYS A 74 -5.14 -2.15 -0.07
C LYS A 74 -5.16 -0.63 0.08
N GLU A 75 -5.25 -0.13 1.30
CA GLU A 75 -5.24 1.31 1.56
C GLU A 75 -3.90 1.95 1.18
N ALA A 76 -2.78 1.28 1.49
CA ALA A 76 -1.45 1.77 1.13
C ALA A 76 -1.26 1.80 -0.39
N GLU A 77 -1.77 0.80 -1.10
CA GLU A 77 -1.76 0.74 -2.56
C GLU A 77 -2.52 1.93 -3.16
N GLU A 78 -3.72 2.19 -2.67
CA GLU A 78 -4.54 3.32 -3.13
C GLU A 78 -3.85 4.66 -2.91
N ARG A 79 -3.20 4.84 -1.77
CA ARG A 79 -2.45 6.07 -1.46
C ARG A 79 -1.27 6.27 -2.40
N ALA A 80 -0.54 5.19 -2.69
CA ALA A 80 0.60 5.25 -3.62
C ALA A 80 0.14 5.57 -5.04
N GLU A 81 -0.93 4.92 -5.51
CA GLU A 81 -1.52 5.19 -6.82
C GLU A 81 -2.02 6.63 -6.93
N ASN A 82 -2.66 7.13 -5.89
CA ASN A 82 -3.17 8.50 -5.85
C ASN A 82 -2.03 9.51 -5.91
N ALA A 83 -0.96 9.29 -5.13
CA ALA A 83 0.22 10.16 -5.16
C ALA A 83 0.88 10.18 -6.55
N GLU A 84 0.93 9.01 -7.19
CA GLU A 84 1.45 8.87 -8.55
C GLU A 84 0.65 9.67 -9.56
N ARG A 85 -0.68 9.59 -9.49
CA ARG A 85 -1.58 10.36 -10.38
C ARG A 85 -1.43 11.87 -10.19
N VAL A 86 -1.35 12.32 -8.94
CA VAL A 86 -1.18 13.74 -8.65
C VAL A 86 0.16 14.23 -9.20
N LEU A 87 1.22 13.47 -8.98
CA LEU A 87 2.56 13.82 -9.47
C LEU A 87 2.61 13.89 -10.99
N GLU A 88 1.99 12.93 -11.65
CA GLU A 88 1.88 12.89 -13.12
C GLU A 88 1.16 14.13 -13.66
N ALA A 89 0.02 14.49 -13.06
CA ALA A 89 -0.74 15.67 -13.44
C ALA A 89 0.07 16.96 -13.25
N LEU A 90 0.83 17.06 -12.16
CA LEU A 90 1.69 18.22 -11.90
C LEU A 90 2.83 18.32 -12.91
N LYS A 91 3.42 17.20 -13.31
CA LYS A 91 4.48 17.16 -14.31
C LYS A 91 3.96 17.57 -15.69
N GLU A 92 2.77 17.13 -16.06
CA GLU A 92 2.10 17.53 -17.31
C GLU A 92 1.81 19.03 -17.32
N LEU A 93 1.32 19.54 -16.21
CA LEU A 93 1.05 20.99 -16.07
C LEU A 93 2.34 21.79 -16.15
N LYS A 94 3.41 21.33 -15.54
CA LYS A 94 4.73 21.96 -15.63
C LYS A 94 5.21 22.05 -17.07
N GLU A 95 5.13 20.93 -17.80
CA GLU A 95 5.52 20.89 -19.22
C GLU A 95 4.72 21.85 -20.07
N ALA A 96 3.40 21.88 -19.88
CA ALA A 96 2.51 22.79 -20.60
C ALA A 96 2.87 24.26 -20.32
N MET A 97 3.18 24.61 -19.08
CA MET A 97 3.56 25.97 -18.71
C MET A 97 4.93 26.36 -19.25
N GLU A 98 5.87 25.43 -19.28
CA GLU A 98 7.21 25.69 -19.85
C GLU A 98 7.13 25.90 -21.36
N GLU A 99 6.32 25.11 -22.07
CA GLU A 99 6.06 25.29 -23.51
C GLU A 99 5.42 26.63 -23.78
N TRP A 100 4.44 26.99 -22.97
CA TRP A 100 3.73 28.29 -23.12
C TRP A 100 4.68 29.47 -22.90
N GLN A 101 5.58 29.38 -21.93
CA GLN A 101 6.57 30.42 -21.63
C GLN A 101 7.71 30.46 -22.67
N GLY A 102 7.97 29.35 -23.33
CA GLY A 102 8.99 29.27 -24.37
C GLY A 102 8.62 29.88 -25.71
N VAL A 103 7.35 30.23 -25.86
CA VAL A 103 6.82 30.90 -27.05
C VAL A 103 6.86 32.41 -26.88
#